data_ddb700b486ae2ecaa8a29c318a5ec3ea
#
_entry.id   ddb700b486ae2ecaa8a29c318a5ec3ea
#
_cell.length_a   1.000
_cell.length_b   1.000
_cell.length_c   1.000
_cell.angle_alpha   90.00
_cell.angle_beta   90.00
_cell.angle_gamma   90.00
#
_symmetry.space_group_name_H-M   'P 1'
#
loop_
_entity.id
_entity.type
_entity.pdbx_description
1 polymer ?
#
loop_
_entity_poly.entity_id
_entity_poly.type
_entity_poly.pdbx_seq_one_letter_code
_entity_poly.pdbx_strand_id
1 'polypeptide(L)'
;MGKQLERFVKAVVGDILKWDYPYLTSPAILLARVSAVKTLSDTYEAEELDIHNDEGGTSYRGHIVGRWQEYTLTVVDRFGSEDSNFPALPGVRSKIQLQAGALAAIALHFGDLTPVIIGEVVL
;
A
#
# COMPACT_ATOMS: atom_id res chain seq x y z
N MET A 1 15.76 -39.99 -3.23
CA MET A 1 16.40 -39.02 -2.33
C MET A 1 15.93 -37.60 -2.55
N GLY A 2 15.72 -37.12 -3.78
CA GLY A 2 15.33 -35.76 -4.06
C GLY A 2 14.01 -35.30 -3.45
N LYS A 3 12.96 -36.12 -3.48
CA LYS A 3 11.64 -35.75 -2.94
C LYS A 3 11.61 -35.63 -1.43
N GLN A 4 12.34 -36.48 -0.71
CA GLN A 4 12.41 -36.40 0.75
C GLN A 4 13.18 -35.18 1.21
N LEU A 5 14.28 -34.86 0.55
CA LEU A 5 15.06 -33.67 0.83
C LEU A 5 14.25 -32.40 0.52
N GLU A 6 13.54 -32.38 -0.60
CA GLU A 6 12.67 -31.28 -0.98
C GLU A 6 11.58 -31.01 0.05
N ARG A 7 10.93 -32.08 0.53
CA ARG A 7 9.90 -31.96 1.59
C ARG A 7 10.48 -31.46 2.90
N PHE A 8 11.66 -31.94 3.26
CA PHE A 8 12.36 -31.48 4.46
C PHE A 8 12.70 -29.99 4.37
N VAL A 9 13.27 -29.54 3.24
CA VAL A 9 13.61 -28.13 3.02
C VAL A 9 12.35 -27.26 3.06
N LYS A 10 11.27 -27.68 2.41
CA LYS A 10 10.01 -26.94 2.45
C LYS A 10 9.44 -26.82 3.86
N ALA A 11 9.51 -27.88 4.64
CA ALA A 11 9.03 -27.89 6.02
C ALA A 11 9.87 -26.95 6.90
N VAL A 12 11.19 -27.00 6.77
CA VAL A 12 12.09 -26.12 7.53
C VAL A 12 11.89 -24.66 7.15
N VAL A 13 11.81 -24.35 5.86
CA VAL A 13 11.55 -23.00 5.38
C VAL A 13 10.19 -22.50 5.87
N GLY A 14 9.15 -23.36 5.81
CA GLY A 14 7.82 -23.01 6.32
C GLY A 14 7.82 -22.70 7.81
N ASP A 15 8.56 -23.49 8.61
CA ASP A 15 8.69 -23.25 10.05
C ASP A 15 9.44 -21.94 10.33
N ILE A 16 10.51 -21.66 9.61
CA ILE A 16 11.26 -20.40 9.74
C ILE A 16 10.34 -19.22 9.41
N LEU A 17 9.61 -19.27 8.31
CA LEU A 17 8.68 -18.21 7.92
C LEU A 17 7.58 -18.01 8.96
N LYS A 18 7.06 -19.09 9.52
CA LYS A 18 5.96 -19.04 10.49
C LYS A 18 6.40 -18.48 11.84
N TRP A 19 7.56 -18.88 12.33
CA TRP A 19 8.02 -18.56 13.70
C TRP A 19 8.95 -17.35 13.76
N ASP A 20 9.88 -17.25 12.81
CA ASP A 20 10.88 -16.19 12.80
C ASP A 20 10.45 -14.99 11.96
N TYR A 21 9.66 -15.23 10.91
CA TYR A 21 9.19 -14.20 9.98
C TYR A 21 7.68 -14.30 9.74
N PRO A 22 6.85 -14.18 10.79
CA PRO A 22 5.40 -14.35 10.64
C PRO A 22 4.77 -13.31 9.70
N TYR A 23 5.41 -12.16 9.53
CA TYR A 23 4.94 -11.12 8.62
C TYR A 23 4.98 -11.54 7.14
N LEU A 24 5.76 -12.57 6.78
CA LEU A 24 5.79 -13.09 5.42
C LEU A 24 4.64 -14.04 5.11
N THR A 25 3.96 -14.57 6.14
CA THR A 25 2.84 -15.50 6.01
C THR A 25 1.50 -14.89 6.40
N SER A 26 1.52 -13.69 6.96
CA SER A 26 0.33 -12.94 7.39
C SER A 26 0.23 -11.62 6.61
N PRO A 27 -0.94 -10.98 6.58
CA PRO A 27 -1.04 -9.63 6.06
C PRO A 27 -0.03 -8.72 6.75
N ALA A 28 0.76 -7.98 5.98
CA ALA A 28 1.82 -7.14 6.49
C ALA A 28 1.58 -5.68 6.12
N ILE A 29 1.92 -4.79 7.03
CA ILE A 29 1.94 -3.35 6.77
C ILE A 29 3.40 -2.95 6.58
N LEU A 30 3.69 -2.33 5.46
CA LEU A 30 5.02 -1.94 5.07
C LEU A 30 5.06 -0.45 4.75
N LEU A 31 6.26 0.11 4.75
CA LEU A 31 6.50 1.44 4.21
C LEU A 31 6.92 1.34 2.75
N ALA A 32 6.41 2.25 1.93
CA ALA A 32 6.81 2.35 0.54
C ALA A 32 6.98 3.82 0.14
N ARG A 33 7.93 4.07 -0.74
CA ARG A 33 8.10 5.40 -1.34
C ARG A 33 7.39 5.42 -2.69
N VAL A 34 6.68 6.51 -2.95
CA VAL A 34 6.08 6.75 -4.26
C VAL A 34 7.19 7.14 -5.23
N SER A 35 7.51 6.26 -6.17
CA SER A 35 8.54 6.52 -7.18
C SER A 35 7.98 7.14 -8.45
N ALA A 36 6.71 6.88 -8.77
CA ALA A 36 6.04 7.49 -9.92
C ALA A 36 4.54 7.63 -9.66
N VAL A 37 3.95 8.67 -10.22
CA VAL A 37 2.53 8.99 -10.10
C VAL A 37 1.93 9.19 -11.49
N LYS A 38 0.76 8.60 -11.72
CA LYS A 38 -0.02 8.82 -12.94
C LYS A 38 -1.46 9.10 -12.55
N THR A 39 -2.00 10.24 -12.96
CA THR A 39 -3.41 10.55 -12.77
C THR A 39 -4.22 9.85 -13.85
N LEU A 40 -5.19 9.05 -13.44
CA LEU A 40 -6.05 8.32 -14.36
C LEU A 40 -7.23 9.18 -14.80
N SER A 41 -7.82 8.83 -15.94
CA SER A 41 -9.05 9.49 -16.42
C SER A 41 -10.28 9.04 -15.64
N ASP A 42 -10.22 7.89 -14.98
CA ASP A 42 -11.30 7.37 -14.16
C ASP A 42 -11.57 8.28 -12.96
N THR A 43 -12.83 8.54 -12.70
CA THR A 43 -13.26 9.41 -11.60
C THR A 43 -14.06 8.63 -10.57
N TYR A 44 -14.16 9.19 -9.37
CA TYR A 44 -15.04 8.71 -8.31
C TYR A 44 -15.79 9.89 -7.71
N GLU A 45 -16.95 9.62 -7.16
CA GLU A 45 -17.73 10.62 -6.43
C GLU A 45 -17.88 10.21 -4.97
N ALA A 46 -17.67 11.18 -4.09
CA ALA A 46 -18.08 11.08 -2.69
C ALA A 46 -19.37 11.88 -2.53
N GLU A 47 -20.49 11.16 -2.40
CA GLU A 47 -21.81 11.76 -2.28
C GLU A 47 -22.18 12.00 -0.81
N GLU A 48 -23.22 12.80 -0.59
CA GLU A 48 -23.80 13.06 0.72
C GLU A 48 -22.80 13.64 1.75
N LEU A 49 -21.94 14.54 1.29
CA LEU A 49 -21.04 15.27 2.20
C LEU A 49 -21.77 16.46 2.80
N ASP A 50 -21.61 16.62 4.12
CA ASP A 50 -22.00 17.83 4.81
C ASP A 50 -20.82 18.80 4.79
N ILE A 51 -21.01 19.94 4.12
CA ILE A 51 -20.00 20.98 4.02
C ILE A 51 -20.34 22.07 5.01
N HIS A 52 -19.45 22.29 5.97
CA HIS A 52 -19.57 23.34 6.96
C HIS A 52 -18.85 24.59 6.54
N ASN A 53 -19.55 25.72 6.68
CA ASN A 53 -18.91 27.03 6.56
C ASN A 53 -18.62 27.53 7.98
N ASP A 54 -17.36 27.48 8.38
CA ASP A 54 -16.91 27.86 9.72
C ASP A 54 -17.15 29.35 10.04
N GLU A 55 -17.13 30.22 9.03
CA GLU A 55 -17.36 31.65 9.21
C GLU A 55 -18.83 32.02 9.29
N GLY A 56 -19.68 31.33 8.55
CA GLY A 56 -21.11 31.63 8.48
C GLY A 56 -22.01 30.77 9.34
N GLY A 57 -21.48 29.68 9.91
CA GLY A 57 -22.27 28.72 10.69
C GLY A 57 -23.31 27.96 9.87
N THR A 58 -23.28 28.05 8.55
CA THR A 58 -24.17 27.32 7.66
C THR A 58 -23.55 26.04 7.18
N SER A 59 -24.37 25.00 6.99
CA SER A 59 -23.95 23.76 6.37
C SER A 59 -24.88 23.46 5.20
N TYR A 60 -24.30 22.80 4.21
CA TYR A 60 -25.03 22.36 3.04
C TYR A 60 -24.51 21.02 2.55
N ARG A 61 -25.33 20.30 1.80
CA ARG A 61 -24.91 19.03 1.20
C ARG A 61 -24.19 19.29 -0.11
N GLY A 62 -23.14 18.51 -0.32
CA GLY A 62 -22.37 18.58 -1.54
C GLY A 62 -21.77 17.22 -1.90
N HIS A 63 -21.04 17.20 -2.99
CA HIS A 63 -20.29 16.04 -3.41
C HIS A 63 -18.91 16.46 -3.91
N ILE A 64 -17.97 15.55 -3.86
CA ILE A 64 -16.62 15.74 -4.37
C ILE A 64 -16.41 14.72 -5.50
N VAL A 65 -15.92 15.20 -6.62
CA VAL A 65 -15.48 14.35 -7.73
C VAL A 65 -13.98 14.35 -7.73
N GLY A 66 -13.38 13.16 -7.58
CA GLY A 66 -11.95 13.00 -7.63
C GLY A 66 -11.53 12.06 -8.76
N ARG A 67 -10.22 12.03 -9.03
CA ARG A 67 -9.65 11.11 -10.01
C ARG A 67 -8.83 10.05 -9.30
N TRP A 68 -8.91 8.83 -9.81
CA TRP A 68 -8.05 7.76 -9.37
C TRP A 68 -6.60 8.06 -9.75
N GLN A 69 -5.70 7.71 -8.86
CA GLN A 69 -4.26 7.79 -9.08
C GLN A 69 -3.70 6.39 -9.23
N GLU A 70 -2.68 6.27 -10.05
CA GLU A 70 -1.91 5.04 -10.19
C GLU A 70 -0.46 5.32 -9.78
N TYR A 71 0.04 4.50 -8.88
CA TYR A 71 1.34 4.68 -8.28
C TYR A 71 2.27 3.52 -8.62
N THR A 72 3.54 3.82 -8.79
CA THR A 72 4.61 2.84 -8.70
C THR A 72 5.28 3.03 -7.36
N LEU A 73 5.36 1.96 -6.58
CA LEU A 73 5.85 2.00 -5.22
C LEU A 73 7.16 1.22 -5.09
N THR A 74 8.06 1.72 -4.27
CA THR A 74 9.30 1.04 -3.88
C THR A 74 9.23 0.80 -2.39
N VAL A 75 9.27 -0.47 -1.97
CA VAL A 75 9.25 -0.81 -0.54
C VAL A 75 10.55 -0.32 0.09
N VAL A 76 10.43 0.33 1.23
CA VAL A 76 11.56 0.86 2.00
C VAL A 76 11.55 0.30 3.41
N ASP A 77 12.70 0.35 4.06
CA ASP A 77 12.83 0.00 5.47
C ASP A 77 12.36 1.16 6.36
N ARG A 78 12.42 0.96 7.67
CA ARG A 78 12.01 1.99 8.64
C ARG A 78 12.86 3.26 8.59
N PHE A 79 14.01 3.23 7.95
CA PHE A 79 14.89 4.38 7.77
C PHE A 79 14.69 5.08 6.43
N GLY A 80 13.78 4.57 5.60
CA GLY A 80 13.50 5.13 4.28
C GLY A 80 14.42 4.64 3.17
N SER A 81 15.26 3.65 3.44
CA SER A 81 16.16 3.05 2.44
C SER A 81 15.44 1.95 1.67
N GLU A 82 15.70 1.86 0.38
CA GLU A 82 15.09 0.83 -0.48
C GLU A 82 15.37 -0.57 0.03
N ASP A 83 14.32 -1.38 0.13
CA ASP A 83 14.42 -2.79 0.48
C ASP A 83 14.51 -3.63 -0.78
N SER A 84 15.70 -4.15 -1.07
CA SER A 84 15.97 -4.94 -2.26
C SER A 84 15.31 -6.32 -2.28
N ASN A 85 14.71 -6.75 -1.18
CA ASN A 85 13.97 -8.01 -1.12
C ASN A 85 12.60 -7.91 -1.81
N PHE A 86 12.16 -6.71 -2.14
CA PHE A 86 10.89 -6.48 -2.82
C PHE A 86 11.13 -5.89 -4.20
N PRO A 87 10.42 -6.39 -5.23
CA PRO A 87 10.44 -5.75 -6.54
C PRO A 87 9.67 -4.41 -6.47
N ALA A 88 9.85 -3.58 -7.48
CA ALA A 88 8.97 -2.42 -7.64
C ALA A 88 7.52 -2.88 -7.81
N LEU A 89 6.60 -2.12 -7.25
CA LEU A 89 5.16 -2.43 -7.27
C LEU A 89 4.45 -1.43 -8.18
N PRO A 90 4.32 -1.73 -9.48
CA PRO A 90 3.64 -0.84 -10.42
C PRO A 90 2.12 -1.04 -10.40
N GLY A 91 1.39 -0.09 -10.97
CA GLY A 91 -0.03 -0.22 -11.21
C GLY A 91 -0.90 -0.19 -9.97
N VAL A 92 -0.44 0.43 -8.88
CA VAL A 92 -1.18 0.51 -7.63
C VAL A 92 -2.18 1.66 -7.70
N ARG A 93 -3.46 1.34 -7.75
CA ARG A 93 -4.53 2.34 -7.84
C ARG A 93 -5.03 2.74 -6.46
N SER A 94 -5.23 4.03 -6.26
CA SER A 94 -5.78 4.55 -5.02
C SER A 94 -6.50 5.86 -5.24
N LYS A 95 -7.47 6.15 -4.38
CA LYS A 95 -8.10 7.46 -4.30
C LYS A 95 -7.25 8.46 -3.52
N ILE A 96 -6.32 7.96 -2.73
CA ILE A 96 -5.45 8.79 -1.88
C ILE A 96 -4.48 9.56 -2.78
N GLN A 97 -4.36 10.87 -2.53
CA GLN A 97 -3.48 11.74 -3.28
C GLN A 97 -2.10 11.76 -2.63
N LEU A 98 -1.11 11.26 -3.35
CA LEU A 98 0.29 11.24 -2.91
C LEU A 98 1.17 11.83 -4.00
N GLN A 99 2.21 12.54 -3.59
CA GLN A 99 3.20 13.08 -4.50
C GLN A 99 4.38 12.13 -4.65
N ALA A 100 5.10 12.24 -5.75
CA ALA A 100 6.35 11.50 -5.94
C ALA A 100 7.33 11.85 -4.80
N GLY A 101 7.95 10.82 -4.24
CA GLY A 101 8.83 10.94 -3.08
C GLY A 101 8.13 10.80 -1.73
N ALA A 102 6.81 10.83 -1.66
CA ALA A 102 6.07 10.62 -0.43
C ALA A 102 6.24 9.20 0.08
N LEU A 103 6.15 9.02 1.40
CA LEU A 103 6.10 7.71 2.04
C LEU A 103 4.65 7.33 2.30
N ALA A 104 4.31 6.08 2.05
CA ALA A 104 2.99 5.54 2.27
C ALA A 104 3.05 4.27 3.10
N ALA A 105 2.05 4.07 3.95
CA ALA A 105 1.81 2.78 4.56
C ALA A 105 0.97 1.95 3.60
N ILE A 106 1.42 0.74 3.33
CA ILE A 106 0.75 -0.19 2.42
C ILE A 106 0.50 -1.52 3.11
N ALA A 107 -0.56 -2.20 2.71
CA ALA A 107 -0.89 -3.53 3.20
C ALA A 107 -0.75 -4.55 2.07
N LEU A 108 -0.06 -5.65 2.35
CA LEU A 108 0.04 -6.80 1.47
C LEU A 108 -0.75 -7.96 2.05
N HIS A 109 -1.40 -8.74 1.19
CA HIS A 109 -2.12 -9.95 1.59
C HIS A 109 -1.33 -11.20 1.19
N PHE A 110 -0.90 -12.00 2.16
CA PHE A 110 -0.39 -13.37 1.96
C PHE A 110 0.47 -13.57 0.69
N GLY A 111 1.47 -12.71 0.48
CA GLY A 111 2.34 -12.81 -0.67
C GLY A 111 1.80 -12.23 -1.97
N ASP A 112 0.60 -11.67 -1.96
CA ASP A 112 0.09 -10.91 -3.08
C ASP A 112 0.86 -9.59 -3.18
N LEU A 113 1.40 -9.31 -4.36
CA LEU A 113 2.15 -8.08 -4.63
C LEU A 113 1.27 -6.95 -5.14
N THR A 114 -0.06 -7.05 -4.96
CA THR A 114 -0.98 -5.96 -5.24
C THR A 114 -1.35 -5.28 -3.93
N PRO A 115 -0.63 -4.24 -3.51
CA PRO A 115 -0.84 -3.63 -2.22
C PRO A 115 -2.05 -2.72 -2.20
N VAL A 116 -2.57 -2.50 -1.00
CA VAL A 116 -3.55 -1.46 -0.72
C VAL A 116 -2.85 -0.33 0.01
N ILE A 117 -3.00 0.90 -0.48
CA ILE A 117 -2.45 2.08 0.20
C ILE A 117 -3.37 2.45 1.36
N ILE A 118 -2.81 2.50 2.56
CA ILE A 118 -3.54 2.86 3.77
C ILE A 118 -3.54 4.38 3.96
N GLY A 119 -2.40 5.01 3.74
CA GLY A 119 -2.26 6.45 3.91
C GLY A 119 -0.83 6.93 3.78
N GLU A 120 -0.65 8.24 3.83
CA GLU A 120 0.68 8.86 3.84
C GLU A 120 1.30 8.77 5.23
N VAL A 121 2.60 8.54 5.26
CA VAL A 121 3.38 8.49 6.49
C VAL A 121 4.37 9.64 6.50
N VAL A 122 4.35 10.40 7.59
CA VAL A 122 5.30 11.49 7.84
C VAL A 122 6.22 11.05 8.98
N LEU A 123 7.50 10.94 8.67
CA LEU A 123 8.51 10.54 9.64
C LEU A 123 9.13 11.74 10.34
#